data_e37e78d9eeadd3792af6e3a318cd6866
#
_entry.id   e37e78d9eeadd3792af6e3a318cd6866
#
_cell.length_a   1.000
_cell.length_b   1.000
_cell.length_c   1.000
_cell.angle_alpha   90.00
_cell.angle_beta   90.00
_cell.angle_gamma   90.00
#
_symmetry.space_group_name_H-M   'P 1'
#
loop_
_entity.id
_entity.type
_entity.pdbx_description
1 polymer ?
#
loop_
_entity_poly.entity_id
_entity_poly.type
_entity_poly.pdbx_seq_one_letter_code
_entity_poly.pdbx_strand_id
1 'polypeptide(L)'
;MTNHWNDIANSDCVLVMGSNPAKNHPIGFKWVLKAMERGATLICVDPLITRTARKAHVYAPLRSGTDIAFLGGMIKHVIENKLYFEEYVREYTNASFLVSPDFKTPGDNNGVFSGLQGTQTEQGFVDSKY
;
A
#
# COMPACT_ATOMS: atom_id res chain seq x y z
N MET A 1 0.75 -3.09 13.38
CA MET A 1 1.49 -3.90 12.42
C MET A 1 0.76 -5.21 12.24
N THR A 2 0.51 -5.63 11.04
CA THR A 2 -0.31 -6.82 10.75
C THR A 2 0.43 -8.12 11.07
N ASN A 3 1.72 -8.19 10.76
CA ASN A 3 2.56 -9.35 11.00
C ASN A 3 3.66 -9.04 12.02
N HIS A 4 4.30 -10.09 12.53
CA HIS A 4 5.46 -9.93 13.40
C HIS A 4 6.70 -9.50 12.60
N TRP A 5 7.60 -8.72 13.22
CA TRP A 5 8.80 -8.22 12.53
C TRP A 5 9.70 -9.31 11.95
N ASN A 6 9.80 -10.47 12.59
CA ASN A 6 10.62 -11.58 12.11
C ASN A 6 10.11 -12.18 10.80
N ASP A 7 8.81 -12.04 10.49
CA ASP A 7 8.23 -12.54 9.24
C ASP A 7 8.76 -11.81 8.01
N ILE A 8 9.28 -10.61 8.17
CA ILE A 8 9.96 -9.87 7.09
C ILE A 8 11.08 -10.71 6.47
N ALA A 9 11.77 -11.53 7.28
CA ALA A 9 12.82 -12.42 6.78
C ALA A 9 12.35 -13.44 5.75
N ASN A 10 11.04 -13.70 5.66
CA ASN A 10 10.44 -14.63 4.71
C ASN A 10 9.98 -13.96 3.41
N SER A 11 10.15 -12.63 3.28
CA SER A 11 9.74 -11.88 2.10
C SER A 11 10.74 -12.04 0.97
N ASP A 12 10.24 -12.09 -0.28
CA ASP A 12 11.06 -12.06 -1.50
C ASP A 12 11.26 -10.62 -2.00
N CYS A 13 10.39 -9.69 -1.58
CA CYS A 13 10.49 -8.28 -1.88
C CYS A 13 10.06 -7.45 -0.67
N VAL A 14 10.83 -6.42 -0.34
CA VAL A 14 10.52 -5.46 0.73
C VAL A 14 10.47 -4.06 0.14
N LEU A 15 9.30 -3.43 0.21
CA LEU A 15 9.12 -2.04 -0.18
C LEU A 15 9.11 -1.16 1.08
N VAL A 16 10.03 -0.23 1.16
CA VAL A 16 10.08 0.81 2.20
C VAL A 16 9.79 2.15 1.58
N MET A 17 8.71 2.78 2.00
CA MET A 17 8.26 4.05 1.46
C MET A 17 8.12 5.09 2.57
N GLY A 18 8.75 6.25 2.41
CA GLY A 18 8.69 7.36 3.36
C GLY A 18 9.21 7.03 4.77
N SER A 19 10.16 6.10 4.89
CA SER A 19 10.65 5.63 6.19
C SER A 19 12.16 5.32 6.17
N ASN A 20 12.78 5.42 7.35
CA ASN A 20 14.20 5.11 7.52
C ASN A 20 14.45 4.07 8.64
N PRO A 21 13.95 2.83 8.48
CA PRO A 21 14.08 1.80 9.51
C PRO A 21 15.53 1.42 9.84
N ALA A 22 16.47 1.58 8.92
CA ALA A 22 17.90 1.39 9.21
C ALA A 22 18.45 2.38 10.27
N LYS A 23 17.75 3.50 10.52
CA LYS A 23 18.10 4.49 11.53
C LYS A 23 17.21 4.39 12.77
N ASN A 24 15.89 4.38 12.59
CA ASN A 24 14.93 4.52 13.68
C ASN A 24 14.43 3.17 14.25
N HIS A 25 14.60 2.08 13.49
CA HIS A 25 14.22 0.71 13.92
C HIS A 25 15.31 -0.31 13.57
N PRO A 26 16.56 -0.13 14.05
CA PRO A 26 17.71 -0.95 13.62
C PRO A 26 17.52 -2.44 13.94
N ILE A 27 16.85 -2.76 15.05
CA ILE A 27 16.57 -4.15 15.43
C ILE A 27 15.53 -4.78 14.47
N GLY A 28 14.53 -4.02 14.03
CA GLY A 28 13.60 -4.46 13.00
C GLY A 28 14.26 -4.59 11.64
N PHE A 29 15.14 -3.66 11.30
CA PHE A 29 15.83 -3.66 10.00
C PHE A 29 16.75 -4.87 9.79
N LYS A 30 17.23 -5.51 10.86
CA LYS A 30 17.99 -6.77 10.74
C LYS A 30 17.21 -7.87 10.00
N TRP A 31 15.90 -7.88 10.12
CA TRP A 31 15.06 -8.88 9.43
C TRP A 31 14.96 -8.59 7.94
N VAL A 32 14.99 -7.31 7.55
CA VAL A 32 15.13 -6.90 6.15
C VAL A 32 16.46 -7.37 5.59
N LEU A 33 17.56 -7.18 6.33
CA LEU A 33 18.88 -7.67 5.90
C LEU A 33 18.90 -9.19 5.76
N LYS A 34 18.25 -9.93 6.66
CA LYS A 34 18.12 -11.39 6.54
C LYS A 34 17.33 -11.82 5.31
N ALA A 35 16.26 -11.09 4.96
CA ALA A 35 15.56 -11.33 3.70
C ALA A 35 16.48 -11.11 2.50
N MET A 36 17.24 -10.01 2.50
CA MET A 36 18.20 -9.69 1.43
C MET A 36 19.31 -10.75 1.30
N GLU A 37 19.83 -11.28 2.41
CA GLU A 37 20.80 -12.40 2.41
C GLU A 37 20.24 -13.66 1.77
N ARG A 38 18.91 -13.83 1.76
CA ARG A 38 18.20 -14.92 1.08
C ARG A 38 17.83 -14.60 -0.36
N GLY A 39 18.19 -13.43 -0.87
CA GLY A 39 17.92 -12.99 -2.24
C GLY A 39 16.73 -12.05 -2.41
N ALA A 40 16.09 -11.61 -1.33
CA ALA A 40 15.00 -10.65 -1.40
C ALA A 40 15.45 -9.29 -1.97
N THR A 41 14.61 -8.66 -2.75
CA THR A 41 14.85 -7.31 -3.27
C THR A 41 14.35 -6.26 -2.29
N LEU A 42 15.22 -5.35 -1.87
CA LEU A 42 14.83 -4.15 -1.11
C LEU A 42 14.66 -2.97 -2.07
N ILE A 43 13.47 -2.39 -2.06
CA ILE A 43 13.11 -1.17 -2.80
C ILE A 43 12.88 -0.06 -1.77
N CYS A 44 13.51 1.08 -1.94
CA CYS A 44 13.30 2.25 -1.08
C CYS A 44 12.79 3.42 -1.92
N VAL A 45 11.62 3.94 -1.52
CA VAL A 45 10.98 5.11 -2.13
C VAL A 45 10.97 6.24 -1.10
N ASP A 46 11.77 7.26 -1.32
CA ASP A 46 11.95 8.35 -0.35
C ASP A 46 12.48 9.60 -1.06
N PRO A 47 12.05 10.80 -0.68
CA PRO A 47 12.61 12.04 -1.25
C PRO A 47 14.10 12.23 -0.90
N LEU A 48 14.59 11.57 0.14
CA LEU A 48 15.99 11.68 0.60
C LEU A 48 16.71 10.33 0.53
N ILE A 49 18.01 10.38 0.22
CA ILE A 49 18.88 9.20 0.29
C ILE A 49 19.20 8.91 1.75
N THR A 50 18.34 8.14 2.39
CA THR A 50 18.46 7.71 3.78
C THR A 50 19.47 6.56 3.96
N ARG A 51 19.73 6.15 5.23
CA ARG A 51 20.51 4.92 5.49
C ARG A 51 19.85 3.67 4.92
N THR A 52 18.52 3.62 4.90
CA THR A 52 17.74 2.54 4.28
C THR A 52 17.90 2.56 2.77
N ALA A 53 17.76 3.73 2.14
CA ALA A 53 17.94 3.90 0.71
C ALA A 53 19.34 3.46 0.22
N ARG A 54 20.39 3.72 1.03
CA ARG A 54 21.77 3.28 0.71
C ARG A 54 21.97 1.76 0.74
N LYS A 55 21.06 1.01 1.35
CA LYS A 55 21.07 -0.46 1.38
C LYS A 55 20.13 -1.07 0.35
N ALA A 56 19.26 -0.26 -0.25
CA ALA A 56 18.28 -0.75 -1.22
C ALA A 56 18.93 -1.15 -2.54
N HIS A 57 18.40 -2.18 -3.16
CA HIS A 57 18.74 -2.59 -4.53
C HIS A 57 18.20 -1.58 -5.55
N VAL A 58 17.00 -1.03 -5.25
CA VAL A 58 16.36 0.01 -6.05
C VAL A 58 16.02 1.19 -5.15
N TYR A 59 16.50 2.36 -5.52
CA TYR A 59 16.10 3.61 -4.91
C TYR A 59 15.30 4.43 -5.92
N ALA A 60 14.06 4.78 -5.55
CA ALA A 60 13.20 5.65 -6.33
C ALA A 60 13.00 6.98 -5.59
N PRO A 61 13.60 8.07 -6.07
CA PRO A 61 13.34 9.39 -5.49
C PRO A 61 11.90 9.80 -5.76
N LEU A 62 11.18 10.16 -4.70
CA LEU A 62 9.79 10.56 -4.76
C LEU A 62 9.64 12.00 -4.30
N ARG A 63 8.94 12.83 -5.07
CA ARG A 63 8.54 14.15 -4.61
C ARG A 63 7.48 14.01 -3.53
N SER A 64 7.65 14.69 -2.40
CA SER A 64 6.67 14.71 -1.31
C SER A 64 5.27 15.09 -1.81
N GLY A 65 4.25 14.36 -1.38
CA GLY A 65 2.85 14.55 -1.78
C GLY A 65 2.46 13.83 -3.09
N THR A 66 3.31 12.98 -3.67
CA THR A 66 3.00 12.23 -4.90
C THR A 66 2.86 10.72 -4.67
N ASP A 67 2.72 10.30 -3.42
CA ASP A 67 2.60 8.89 -3.01
C ASP A 67 1.44 8.19 -3.71
N ILE A 68 0.27 8.85 -3.79
CA ILE A 68 -0.93 8.32 -4.44
C ILE A 68 -0.67 8.06 -5.92
N ALA A 69 -0.01 9.00 -6.61
CA ALA A 69 0.31 8.85 -8.03
C ALA A 69 1.30 7.70 -8.27
N PHE A 70 2.31 7.57 -7.39
CA PHE A 70 3.30 6.50 -7.47
C PHE A 70 2.66 5.12 -7.25
N LEU A 71 1.89 4.96 -6.17
CA LEU A 71 1.20 3.70 -5.87
C LEU A 71 0.12 3.37 -6.91
N GLY A 72 -0.63 4.37 -7.35
CA GLY A 72 -1.62 4.20 -8.44
C GLY A 72 -0.97 3.75 -9.75
N GLY A 73 0.20 4.29 -10.08
CA GLY A 73 0.99 3.85 -11.24
C GLY A 73 1.46 2.41 -11.13
N MET A 74 1.91 1.99 -9.94
CA MET A 74 2.27 0.59 -9.69
C MET A 74 1.06 -0.36 -9.84
N ILE A 75 -0.07 -0.02 -9.23
CA ILE A 75 -1.31 -0.81 -9.31
C ILE A 75 -1.78 -0.91 -10.76
N LYS A 76 -1.80 0.21 -11.49
CA LYS A 76 -2.14 0.22 -12.91
C LYS A 76 -1.26 -0.74 -13.71
N HIS A 77 0.06 -0.67 -13.53
CA HIS A 77 1.01 -1.56 -14.20
C HIS A 77 0.74 -3.04 -13.89
N VAL A 78 0.48 -3.37 -12.62
CA VAL A 78 0.15 -4.74 -12.19
C VAL A 78 -1.12 -5.25 -12.85
N ILE A 79 -2.18 -4.41 -12.92
CA ILE A 79 -3.46 -4.78 -13.52
C ILE A 79 -3.33 -4.95 -15.04
N GLU A 80 -2.74 -3.98 -15.74
CA GLU A 80 -2.60 -4.00 -17.20
C GLU A 80 -1.78 -5.19 -17.70
N ASN A 81 -0.76 -5.60 -16.93
CA ASN A 81 0.09 -6.73 -17.29
C ASN A 81 -0.31 -8.07 -16.60
N LYS A 82 -1.43 -8.09 -15.87
CA LYS A 82 -1.93 -9.27 -15.14
C LYS A 82 -0.89 -9.90 -14.21
N LEU A 83 -0.13 -9.05 -13.49
CA LEU A 83 0.94 -9.47 -12.59
C LEU A 83 0.46 -9.75 -11.15
N TYR A 84 -0.85 -9.72 -10.93
CA TYR A 84 -1.45 -10.02 -9.61
C TYR A 84 -1.64 -11.53 -9.42
N PHE A 85 -1.60 -11.96 -8.16
CA PHE A 85 -1.89 -13.35 -7.80
C PHE A 85 -3.41 -13.58 -7.86
N GLU A 86 -3.90 -14.12 -8.97
CA GLU A 86 -5.33 -14.21 -9.31
C GLU A 86 -6.15 -14.95 -8.25
N GLU A 87 -5.66 -16.10 -7.77
CA GLU A 87 -6.37 -16.87 -6.74
C GLU A 87 -6.57 -16.06 -5.45
N TYR A 88 -5.52 -15.39 -4.97
CA TYR A 88 -5.61 -14.54 -3.80
C TYR A 88 -6.59 -13.37 -4.00
N VAL A 89 -6.49 -12.70 -5.13
CA VAL A 89 -7.35 -11.54 -5.45
C VAL A 89 -8.82 -11.95 -5.49
N ARG A 90 -9.12 -13.10 -6.09
CA ARG A 90 -10.49 -13.62 -6.21
C ARG A 90 -11.07 -14.07 -4.87
N GLU A 91 -10.30 -14.80 -4.05
CA GLU A 91 -10.80 -15.46 -2.84
C GLU A 91 -10.75 -14.57 -1.59
N TYR A 92 -9.80 -13.61 -1.54
CA TYR A 92 -9.50 -12.86 -0.31
C TYR A 92 -9.67 -11.35 -0.44
N THR A 93 -10.14 -10.84 -1.60
CA THR A 93 -10.39 -9.41 -1.80
C THR A 93 -11.79 -9.17 -2.41
N ASN A 94 -12.21 -7.91 -2.41
CA ASN A 94 -13.44 -7.48 -3.08
C ASN A 94 -13.24 -7.15 -4.57
N ALA A 95 -12.08 -7.37 -5.13
CA ALA A 95 -11.78 -7.05 -6.53
C ALA A 95 -12.54 -7.94 -7.54
N SER A 96 -13.08 -9.09 -7.08
CA SER A 96 -13.95 -9.97 -7.87
C SER A 96 -15.42 -9.52 -7.92
N PHE A 97 -15.80 -8.48 -7.15
CA PHE A 97 -17.18 -8.01 -7.13
C PHE A 97 -17.47 -7.10 -8.32
N LEU A 98 -18.64 -7.28 -8.90
CA LEU A 98 -19.15 -6.39 -9.94
C LEU A 98 -19.52 -5.04 -9.34
N VAL A 99 -19.03 -3.98 -9.93
CA VAL A 99 -19.39 -2.62 -9.55
C VAL A 99 -20.65 -2.20 -10.28
N SER A 100 -21.65 -1.68 -9.56
CA SER A 100 -22.87 -1.15 -10.17
C SER A 100 -22.55 0.00 -11.14
N PRO A 101 -23.25 0.11 -12.28
CA PRO A 101 -23.13 1.28 -13.16
C PRO A 101 -23.44 2.61 -12.45
N ASP A 102 -24.26 2.57 -11.40
CA ASP A 102 -24.65 3.76 -10.62
C ASP A 102 -23.64 4.10 -9.50
N PHE A 103 -22.54 3.35 -9.42
CA PHE A 103 -21.51 3.62 -8.41
C PHE A 103 -20.89 5.00 -8.61
N LYS A 104 -20.84 5.77 -7.52
CA LYS A 104 -20.17 7.07 -7.49
C LYS A 104 -19.06 7.05 -6.46
N THR A 105 -17.94 7.68 -6.81
CA THR A 105 -16.86 7.89 -5.84
C THR A 105 -17.27 8.91 -4.78
N PRO A 106 -16.63 8.93 -3.60
CA PRO A 106 -16.89 9.97 -2.60
C PRO A 106 -16.74 11.39 -3.16
N GLY A 107 -15.80 11.61 -4.09
CA GLY A 107 -15.60 12.91 -4.74
C GLY A 107 -16.81 13.36 -5.59
N ASP A 108 -17.53 12.42 -6.18
CA ASP A 108 -18.70 12.67 -7.02
C ASP A 108 -20.02 12.62 -6.23
N ASN A 109 -19.96 12.34 -4.94
CA ASN A 109 -21.11 12.08 -4.07
C ASN A 109 -20.99 12.82 -2.72
N ASN A 110 -20.52 14.06 -2.73
CA ASN A 110 -20.40 14.93 -1.55
C ASN A 110 -19.66 14.29 -0.35
N GLY A 111 -18.65 13.48 -0.60
CA GLY A 111 -17.87 12.79 0.42
C GLY A 111 -18.49 11.48 0.94
N VAL A 112 -19.63 11.07 0.42
CA VAL A 112 -20.36 9.87 0.87
C VAL A 112 -20.12 8.71 -0.07
N PHE A 113 -19.88 7.51 0.48
CA PHE A 113 -19.75 6.29 -0.31
C PHE A 113 -21.09 5.91 -0.95
N SER A 114 -21.04 5.49 -2.21
CA SER A 114 -22.19 4.98 -2.94
C SER A 114 -22.79 3.76 -2.25
N GLY A 115 -24.14 3.74 -2.15
CA GLY A 115 -24.85 2.65 -1.48
C GLY A 115 -25.11 2.84 0.02
N LEU A 116 -24.50 3.84 0.65
CA LEU A 116 -24.88 4.21 2.01
C LEU A 116 -26.22 4.96 2.00
N GLN A 117 -27.08 4.62 2.96
CA GLN A 117 -28.35 5.31 3.21
C GLN A 117 -28.25 5.99 4.57
N GLY A 118 -28.36 7.31 4.59
CA GLY A 118 -28.28 8.07 5.83
C GLY A 118 -28.22 9.56 5.58
N THR A 119 -28.05 10.33 6.63
CA THR A 119 -28.02 11.79 6.59
C THR A 119 -26.64 12.29 7.03
N GLN A 120 -26.10 13.22 6.28
CA GLN A 120 -24.91 13.95 6.71
C GLN A 120 -25.31 14.97 7.77
N THR A 121 -24.72 14.89 8.94
CA THR A 121 -24.89 15.83 10.06
C THR A 121 -23.58 16.58 10.30
N GLU A 122 -23.62 17.66 11.10
CA GLU A 122 -22.41 18.37 11.52
C GLU A 122 -21.39 17.47 12.27
N GLN A 123 -21.85 16.35 12.82
CA GLN A 123 -21.03 15.37 13.55
C GLN A 123 -20.53 14.22 12.67
N GLY A 124 -20.90 14.19 11.38
CA GLY A 124 -20.55 13.16 10.43
C GLY A 124 -21.76 12.51 9.77
N PHE A 125 -21.49 11.45 8.99
CA PHE A 125 -22.52 10.69 8.31
C PHE A 125 -23.13 9.65 9.26
N VAL A 126 -24.46 9.64 9.36
CA VAL A 126 -25.21 8.64 10.13
C VAL A 126 -25.98 7.74 9.16
N ASP A 127 -25.65 6.45 9.16
CA ASP A 127 -26.38 5.45 8.36
C ASP A 127 -27.77 5.23 8.97
N SER A 128 -28.80 5.31 8.15
CA SER A 128 -30.20 5.08 8.60
C SER A 128 -30.53 3.61 8.90
N LYS A 129 -29.59 2.69 8.65
CA LYS A 129 -29.76 1.25 8.90
C LYS A 129 -29.24 0.78 10.26
N TYR A 130 -28.60 1.68 11.04
CA TYR A 130 -28.05 1.38 12.37
C TYR A 130 -28.54 2.40 13.38
#